data_2443a4fd950e5b68e0944b2d8294fcca
#
_entry.id   2443a4fd950e5b68e0944b2d8294fcca
#
_cell.length_a   1.000
_cell.length_b   1.000
_cell.length_c   1.000
_cell.angle_alpha   90.00
_cell.angle_beta   90.00
_cell.angle_gamma   90.00
#
_symmetry.space_group_name_H-M   'P 1'
#
loop_
_entity.id
_entity.type
_entity.pdbx_description
1 polymer ?
#
loop_
_entity_poly.entity_id
_entity_poly.type
_entity_poly.pdbx_seq_one_letter_code
_entity_poly.pdbx_strand_id
1 'polypeptide(L)'
;MTRVLKLLLTVLVAVLAIGCVQCPEELNGKRIGEPQFEEYAGVFRLYPAADLRCGDAPDGYTPWYITHYGRHGSRYVIDANQYEDVLNVLKTAAADDKLTPLGQSVYERYDEVYPLLKWREGELSRIGVEQHKLIAKRMYWSYPEIFRNNPRVEAITSMLSRTMMSMTSFCESLMEEDVKLDIHQEATIKNIRPLNPFTVQSELVPEDEKRYIKGTNTLWWESFSEFMHNTIRTEDFIARIFTDSAYAASVCNPLKFMRDLYYVAVHFHGTDQCDVSLADAFTEEEIKALWECDNAKYYMERGPGINPVYPSEQYG
;
A
#
# COMPACT_ATOMS: atom_id res chain seq x y z
N MET A 1 23.44 -46.17 -12.96
CA MET A 1 23.13 -44.75 -12.77
C MET A 1 24.48 -44.00 -12.63
N THR A 2 24.83 -43.23 -13.63
CA THR A 2 26.12 -42.52 -13.69
C THR A 2 26.19 -41.38 -12.67
N ARG A 3 27.40 -41.05 -12.22
CA ARG A 3 27.64 -39.92 -11.26
C ARG A 3 26.99 -38.61 -11.72
N VAL A 4 26.91 -38.38 -13.04
CA VAL A 4 26.30 -37.19 -13.66
C VAL A 4 24.76 -37.17 -13.41
N LEU A 5 24.09 -38.34 -13.48
CA LEU A 5 22.64 -38.41 -13.23
C LEU A 5 22.30 -38.17 -11.75
N LYS A 6 23.18 -38.59 -10.82
CA LYS A 6 23.02 -38.29 -9.40
C LYS A 6 23.24 -36.78 -9.11
N LEU A 7 24.22 -36.15 -9.79
CA LEU A 7 24.48 -34.72 -9.64
C LEU A 7 23.30 -33.87 -10.19
N LEU A 8 22.77 -34.26 -11.36
CA LEU A 8 21.59 -33.62 -11.95
C LEU A 8 20.34 -33.79 -11.07
N LEU A 9 20.13 -34.95 -10.46
CA LEU A 9 19.02 -35.16 -9.54
C LEU A 9 19.19 -34.35 -8.26
N THR A 10 20.42 -34.22 -7.74
CA THR A 10 20.70 -33.41 -6.54
C THR A 10 20.53 -31.92 -6.81
N VAL A 11 20.92 -31.43 -7.99
CA VAL A 11 20.70 -30.04 -8.41
C VAL A 11 19.21 -29.78 -8.66
N LEU A 12 18.50 -30.72 -9.27
CA LEU A 12 17.04 -30.58 -9.49
C LEU A 12 16.27 -30.56 -8.16
N VAL A 13 16.64 -31.39 -7.20
CA VAL A 13 16.06 -31.40 -5.86
C VAL A 13 16.42 -30.13 -5.08
N ALA A 14 17.66 -29.62 -5.23
CA ALA A 14 18.07 -28.34 -4.62
C ALA A 14 17.34 -27.15 -5.25
N VAL A 15 17.12 -27.14 -6.58
CA VAL A 15 16.34 -26.09 -7.26
C VAL A 15 14.86 -26.16 -6.88
N LEU A 16 14.30 -27.36 -6.68
CA LEU A 16 12.93 -27.55 -6.18
C LEU A 16 12.79 -27.19 -4.69
N ALA A 17 13.87 -27.34 -3.90
CA ALA A 17 13.90 -26.94 -2.50
C ALA A 17 14.08 -25.41 -2.30
N ILE A 18 14.65 -24.69 -3.27
CA ILE A 18 14.75 -23.22 -3.27
C ILE A 18 13.41 -22.59 -3.70
N GLY A 19 12.50 -23.34 -4.33
CA GLY A 19 11.18 -22.88 -4.79
C GLY A 19 10.08 -22.86 -3.74
N CYS A 20 10.29 -23.43 -2.55
CA CYS A 20 9.38 -23.30 -1.42
C CYS A 20 9.99 -22.39 -0.36
N VAL A 21 10.09 -21.09 -0.62
CA VAL A 21 9.90 -20.15 0.46
C VAL A 21 8.43 -20.30 0.84
N GLN A 22 8.18 -21.11 1.87
CA GLN A 22 6.89 -21.13 2.54
C GLN A 22 6.54 -19.68 2.82
N CYS A 23 5.50 -19.18 2.14
CA CYS A 23 4.81 -17.99 2.63
C CYS A 23 4.46 -18.36 4.08
N PRO A 24 4.92 -17.61 5.07
CA PRO A 24 4.65 -17.99 6.45
C PRO A 24 3.12 -18.09 6.57
N GLU A 25 2.59 -19.25 6.95
CA GLU A 25 1.21 -19.38 7.43
C GLU A 25 0.92 -18.35 8.55
N GLU A 26 1.97 -17.77 9.10
CA GLU A 26 1.99 -16.74 10.12
C GLU A 26 1.71 -15.30 9.63
N LEU A 27 1.61 -15.01 8.32
CA LEU A 27 1.00 -13.76 7.85
C LEU A 27 -0.49 -13.65 8.28
N ASN A 28 -1.07 -14.74 8.70
CA ASN A 28 -2.41 -14.82 9.29
C ASN A 28 -2.47 -14.47 10.79
N GLY A 29 -1.45 -13.90 11.40
CA GLY A 29 -1.54 -13.58 12.83
C GLY A 29 -0.36 -12.89 13.47
N LYS A 30 0.81 -12.86 12.87
CA LYS A 30 1.89 -12.02 13.37
C LYS A 30 1.81 -10.64 12.74
N ARG A 31 1.37 -9.70 13.53
CA ARG A 31 1.62 -8.28 13.31
C ARG A 31 3.12 -8.07 13.39
N ILE A 32 3.76 -7.93 12.25
CA ILE A 32 5.16 -7.53 12.18
C ILE A 32 5.17 -6.02 12.30
N GLY A 33 5.56 -5.53 13.44
CA GLY A 33 5.54 -4.12 13.80
C GLY A 33 4.75 -3.87 15.08
N GLU A 34 4.93 -2.72 15.64
CA GLU A 34 4.15 -2.31 16.80
C GLU A 34 2.68 -2.14 16.40
N PRO A 35 1.71 -2.67 17.18
CA PRO A 35 0.29 -2.61 16.84
C PRO A 35 -0.22 -1.20 16.53
N GLN A 36 0.31 -0.20 17.19
CA GLN A 36 0.00 1.21 17.00
C GLN A 36 0.34 1.71 15.60
N PHE A 37 1.51 1.27 15.06
CA PHE A 37 1.95 1.69 13.74
C PHE A 37 1.05 1.15 12.63
N GLU A 38 0.57 -0.08 12.75
CA GLU A 38 -0.39 -0.65 11.82
C GLU A 38 -1.75 0.05 11.88
N GLU A 39 -2.21 0.41 13.09
CA GLU A 39 -3.48 1.10 13.28
C GLU A 39 -3.51 2.46 12.57
N TYR A 40 -2.40 3.19 12.60
CA TYR A 40 -2.24 4.51 11.98
C TYR A 40 -1.54 4.48 10.61
N ALA A 41 -1.51 3.33 9.94
CA ALA A 41 -0.93 3.23 8.60
C ALA A 41 -1.83 3.79 7.47
N GLY A 42 -3.06 4.23 7.79
CA GLY A 42 -3.99 4.84 6.84
C GLY A 42 -4.27 3.94 5.64
N VAL A 43 -4.04 4.46 4.43
CA VAL A 43 -4.25 3.71 3.17
C VAL A 43 -3.25 2.58 2.93
N PHE A 44 -2.22 2.46 3.76
CA PHE A 44 -1.21 1.40 3.72
C PHE A 44 -1.47 0.29 4.73
N ARG A 45 -2.53 0.43 5.55
CA ARG A 45 -2.96 -0.62 6.45
C ARG A 45 -3.20 -1.91 5.69
N LEU A 46 -2.70 -3.01 6.25
CA LEU A 46 -2.89 -4.32 5.64
C LEU A 46 -4.37 -4.72 5.62
N TYR A 47 -4.76 -5.47 4.60
CA TYR A 47 -6.09 -6.04 4.55
C TYR A 47 -6.25 -7.04 5.73
N PRO A 48 -7.32 -6.91 6.55
CA PRO A 48 -7.44 -7.71 7.76
C PRO A 48 -7.57 -9.20 7.45
N ALA A 49 -6.79 -10.00 8.16
CA ALA A 49 -6.90 -11.47 8.11
C ALA A 49 -8.15 -12.02 8.80
N ALA A 50 -8.85 -11.21 9.59
CA ALA A 50 -10.04 -11.64 10.33
C ALA A 50 -11.12 -12.22 9.40
N ASP A 51 -11.85 -13.20 9.90
CA ASP A 51 -13.00 -13.81 9.22
C ASP A 51 -14.16 -12.79 9.16
N LEU A 52 -14.11 -11.96 8.13
CA LEU A 52 -15.16 -10.98 7.84
C LEU A 52 -16.26 -11.66 7.01
N ARG A 53 -16.94 -12.66 7.58
CA ARG A 53 -18.11 -13.21 6.91
C ARG A 53 -19.19 -12.14 6.87
N CYS A 54 -19.77 -11.97 5.68
CA CYS A 54 -21.02 -11.24 5.56
C CYS A 54 -22.09 -12.00 6.34
N GLY A 55 -23.00 -11.30 6.98
CA GLY A 55 -24.17 -11.91 7.60
C GLY A 55 -24.98 -12.70 6.56
N ASP A 56 -25.80 -13.61 7.04
CA ASP A 56 -26.72 -14.38 6.18
C ASP A 56 -27.65 -13.43 5.42
N ALA A 57 -28.11 -13.87 4.24
CA ALA A 57 -29.12 -13.13 3.51
C ALA A 57 -30.39 -12.99 4.36
N PRO A 58 -31.13 -11.87 4.28
CA PRO A 58 -32.40 -11.73 4.96
C PRO A 58 -33.38 -12.83 4.56
N ASP A 59 -34.29 -13.18 5.48
CA ASP A 59 -35.30 -14.21 5.22
C ASP A 59 -36.06 -13.96 3.92
N GLY A 60 -36.13 -14.96 3.06
CA GLY A 60 -36.82 -14.89 1.77
C GLY A 60 -35.97 -14.34 0.62
N TYR A 61 -34.70 -13.99 0.87
CA TYR A 61 -33.76 -13.56 -0.15
C TYR A 61 -32.67 -14.58 -0.37
N THR A 62 -32.22 -14.70 -1.62
CA THR A 62 -31.06 -15.53 -2.01
C THR A 62 -30.11 -14.69 -2.85
N PRO A 63 -28.81 -14.66 -2.53
CA PRO A 63 -27.82 -14.00 -3.36
C PRO A 63 -27.81 -14.58 -4.77
N TRP A 64 -27.81 -13.73 -5.80
CA TRP A 64 -27.84 -14.18 -7.19
C TRP A 64 -26.79 -13.51 -8.08
N TYR A 65 -26.17 -12.43 -7.61
CA TYR A 65 -25.17 -11.66 -8.34
C TYR A 65 -24.21 -10.96 -7.39
N ILE A 66 -22.92 -10.86 -7.75
CA ILE A 66 -21.91 -10.07 -7.04
C ILE A 66 -21.28 -9.08 -8.00
N THR A 67 -21.21 -7.83 -7.58
CA THR A 67 -20.30 -6.83 -8.15
C THR A 67 -19.20 -6.55 -7.14
N HIS A 68 -17.95 -6.64 -7.57
CA HIS A 68 -16.79 -6.32 -6.76
C HIS A 68 -15.98 -5.22 -7.42
N TYR A 69 -15.75 -4.15 -6.68
CA TYR A 69 -14.82 -3.08 -7.06
C TYR A 69 -13.67 -3.05 -6.07
N GLY A 70 -12.49 -3.38 -6.54
CA GLY A 70 -11.30 -3.51 -5.70
C GLY A 70 -10.20 -2.50 -6.08
N ARG A 71 -9.41 -2.12 -5.10
CA ARG A 71 -8.13 -1.45 -5.29
C ARG A 71 -7.05 -2.53 -5.45
N HIS A 72 -5.92 -2.22 -6.13
CA HIS A 72 -4.74 -3.11 -6.11
C HIS A 72 -4.32 -3.42 -4.68
N GLY A 73 -3.69 -4.56 -4.47
CA GLY A 73 -3.12 -4.98 -3.19
C GLY A 73 -1.93 -4.11 -2.74
N SER A 74 -1.30 -4.47 -1.64
CA SER A 74 -0.09 -3.83 -1.14
C SER A 74 1.00 -3.80 -2.21
N ARG A 75 1.75 -2.71 -2.27
CA ARG A 75 2.72 -2.43 -3.32
C ARG A 75 3.89 -1.60 -2.81
N TYR A 76 4.94 -1.56 -3.60
CA TYR A 76 6.06 -0.61 -3.41
C TYR A 76 5.64 0.82 -3.75
N VAL A 77 6.37 1.83 -3.24
CA VAL A 77 6.09 3.24 -3.58
C VAL A 77 6.08 3.45 -5.10
N ILE A 78 5.41 4.51 -5.55
CA ILE A 78 5.27 4.77 -6.99
C ILE A 78 6.46 5.56 -7.52
N ASP A 79 7.05 6.43 -6.70
CA ASP A 79 8.14 7.33 -7.06
C ASP A 79 9.40 6.96 -6.26
N ALA A 80 10.49 6.66 -6.97
CA ALA A 80 11.78 6.34 -6.37
C ALA A 80 12.27 7.43 -5.40
N ASN A 81 12.00 8.69 -5.70
CA ASN A 81 12.38 9.80 -4.84
C ASN A 81 11.80 9.70 -3.41
N GLN A 82 10.67 9.02 -3.23
CA GLN A 82 10.10 8.79 -1.91
C GLN A 82 11.02 7.95 -1.01
N TYR A 83 11.79 7.05 -1.61
CA TYR A 83 12.83 6.31 -0.89
C TYR A 83 14.15 7.10 -0.83
N GLU A 84 14.59 7.64 -1.96
CA GLU A 84 15.92 8.22 -2.12
C GLU A 84 16.11 9.50 -1.30
N ASP A 85 15.11 10.39 -1.26
CA ASP A 85 15.20 11.65 -0.52
C ASP A 85 15.50 11.41 0.98
N VAL A 86 14.77 10.49 1.60
CA VAL A 86 14.96 10.15 3.02
C VAL A 86 16.31 9.51 3.26
N LEU A 87 16.69 8.54 2.43
CA LEU A 87 17.95 7.85 2.57
C LEU A 87 19.14 8.79 2.39
N ASN A 88 19.07 9.71 1.43
CA ASN A 88 20.13 10.68 1.16
C ASN A 88 20.35 11.64 2.34
N VAL A 89 19.26 12.09 2.98
CA VAL A 89 19.36 12.92 4.20
C VAL A 89 20.07 12.14 5.32
N LEU A 90 19.63 10.92 5.61
CA LEU A 90 20.23 10.08 6.65
C LEU A 90 21.69 9.76 6.34
N LYS A 91 22.01 9.40 5.10
CA LYS A 91 23.37 9.10 4.64
C LYS A 91 24.31 10.30 4.77
N THR A 92 23.84 11.47 4.40
CA THR A 92 24.61 12.72 4.56
C THR A 92 24.89 13.01 6.03
N ALA A 93 23.88 12.89 6.88
CA ALA A 93 24.04 13.11 8.31
C ALA A 93 24.92 12.05 9.00
N ALA A 94 24.90 10.80 8.54
CA ALA A 94 25.82 9.77 9.02
C ALA A 94 27.27 10.08 8.64
N ALA A 95 27.51 10.51 7.40
CA ALA A 95 28.86 10.90 6.93
C ALA A 95 29.43 12.10 7.69
N ASP A 96 28.57 13.00 8.15
CA ASP A 96 28.95 14.20 8.93
C ASP A 96 28.99 13.95 10.45
N ASP A 97 28.75 12.70 10.91
CA ASP A 97 28.67 12.33 12.34
C ASP A 97 27.62 13.15 13.10
N LYS A 98 26.46 13.36 12.48
CA LYS A 98 25.37 14.18 12.98
C LYS A 98 24.09 13.39 13.34
N LEU A 99 24.13 12.07 13.29
CA LEU A 99 23.05 11.22 13.77
C LEU A 99 23.20 10.89 15.25
N THR A 100 22.07 10.79 15.95
CA THR A 100 22.03 10.15 17.27
C THR A 100 22.23 8.65 17.14
N PRO A 101 22.43 7.88 18.23
CA PRO A 101 22.47 6.42 18.15
C PRO A 101 21.20 5.81 17.51
N LEU A 102 20.01 6.39 17.77
CA LEU A 102 18.79 5.96 17.14
C LEU A 102 18.76 6.33 15.64
N GLY A 103 19.13 7.58 15.30
CA GLY A 103 19.23 8.01 13.91
C GLY A 103 20.18 7.15 13.09
N GLN A 104 21.31 6.77 13.68
CA GLN A 104 22.28 5.85 13.06
C GLN A 104 21.67 4.46 12.83
N SER A 105 20.95 3.91 13.82
CA SER A 105 20.27 2.63 13.69
C SER A 105 19.17 2.67 12.63
N VAL A 106 18.40 3.76 12.53
CA VAL A 106 17.39 3.97 11.48
C VAL A 106 18.05 4.00 10.11
N TYR A 107 19.18 4.73 9.97
CA TYR A 107 19.95 4.77 8.73
C TYR A 107 20.45 3.39 8.30
N GLU A 108 21.10 2.65 9.20
CA GLU A 108 21.69 1.34 8.90
C GLU A 108 20.62 0.34 8.44
N ARG A 109 19.49 0.24 9.15
CA ARG A 109 18.36 -0.62 8.76
C ARG A 109 17.78 -0.22 7.41
N TYR A 110 17.70 1.07 7.15
CA TYR A 110 17.15 1.56 5.90
C TYR A 110 18.13 1.31 4.73
N ASP A 111 19.42 1.61 4.91
CA ASP A 111 20.45 1.40 3.87
C ASP A 111 20.60 -0.09 3.51
N GLU A 112 20.47 -1.00 4.49
CA GLU A 112 20.46 -2.45 4.26
C GLU A 112 19.28 -2.89 3.37
N VAL A 113 18.10 -2.33 3.59
CA VAL A 113 16.88 -2.71 2.88
C VAL A 113 16.75 -2.02 1.52
N TYR A 114 17.27 -0.81 1.36
CA TYR A 114 17.09 -0.01 0.16
C TYR A 114 17.43 -0.72 -1.16
N PRO A 115 18.51 -1.51 -1.30
CA PRO A 115 18.79 -2.25 -2.52
C PRO A 115 17.69 -3.23 -2.93
N LEU A 116 16.87 -3.71 -1.97
CA LEU A 116 15.76 -4.62 -2.22
C LEU A 116 14.48 -3.88 -2.64
N LEU A 117 14.42 -2.57 -2.40
CA LEU A 117 13.30 -1.70 -2.77
C LEU A 117 13.49 -1.07 -4.15
N LYS A 118 14.74 -0.82 -4.51
CA LYS A 118 15.14 -0.16 -5.75
C LYS A 118 14.68 -0.95 -6.97
N TRP A 119 14.17 -0.25 -7.98
CA TRP A 119 13.64 -0.80 -9.24
C TRP A 119 12.32 -1.56 -9.11
N ARG A 120 11.64 -1.41 -7.97
CA ARG A 120 10.33 -2.04 -7.70
C ARG A 120 9.19 -1.01 -7.57
N GLU A 121 9.40 0.20 -8.07
CA GLU A 121 8.44 1.30 -7.92
C GLU A 121 7.09 0.95 -8.58
N GLY A 122 6.04 1.00 -7.77
CA GLY A 122 4.68 0.69 -8.19
C GLY A 122 4.38 -0.79 -8.42
N GLU A 123 5.35 -1.69 -8.19
CA GLU A 123 5.18 -3.13 -8.28
C GLU A 123 4.27 -3.64 -7.15
N LEU A 124 3.39 -4.59 -7.46
CA LEU A 124 2.61 -5.30 -6.46
C LEU A 124 3.52 -6.17 -5.60
N SER A 125 3.42 -6.07 -4.28
CA SER A 125 4.17 -6.95 -3.38
C SER A 125 3.57 -8.37 -3.31
N ARG A 126 4.32 -9.34 -2.79
CA ARG A 126 3.76 -10.69 -2.51
C ARG A 126 2.60 -10.62 -1.51
N ILE A 127 2.71 -9.72 -0.52
CA ILE A 127 1.60 -9.46 0.42
C ILE A 127 0.35 -9.02 -0.35
N GLY A 128 0.51 -8.13 -1.33
CA GLY A 128 -0.58 -7.68 -2.21
C GLY A 128 -1.22 -8.80 -3.02
N VAL A 129 -0.42 -9.76 -3.51
CA VAL A 129 -0.90 -10.97 -4.17
C VAL A 129 -1.76 -11.80 -3.21
N GLU A 130 -1.24 -12.10 -2.02
CA GLU A 130 -1.94 -12.92 -1.01
C GLU A 130 -3.22 -12.25 -0.51
N GLN A 131 -3.24 -10.92 -0.39
CA GLN A 131 -4.46 -10.17 -0.07
C GLN A 131 -5.58 -10.44 -1.09
N HIS A 132 -5.29 -10.40 -2.38
CA HIS A 132 -6.29 -10.66 -3.43
C HIS A 132 -6.72 -12.12 -3.47
N LYS A 133 -5.83 -13.06 -3.25
CA LYS A 133 -6.18 -14.47 -3.09
C LYS A 133 -7.13 -14.67 -1.91
N LEU A 134 -6.85 -14.06 -0.78
CA LEU A 134 -7.70 -14.15 0.41
C LEU A 134 -9.09 -13.52 0.19
N ILE A 135 -9.15 -12.37 -0.50
CA ILE A 135 -10.42 -11.72 -0.83
C ILE A 135 -11.27 -12.64 -1.73
N ALA A 136 -10.66 -13.27 -2.73
CA ALA A 136 -11.32 -14.19 -3.63
C ALA A 136 -11.90 -15.42 -2.89
N LYS A 137 -11.09 -16.04 -2.02
CA LYS A 137 -11.53 -17.18 -1.18
C LYS A 137 -12.69 -16.81 -0.29
N ARG A 138 -12.61 -15.67 0.39
CA ARG A 138 -13.71 -15.17 1.25
C ARG A 138 -14.99 -14.95 0.45
N MET A 139 -14.89 -14.34 -0.71
CA MET A 139 -16.04 -14.12 -1.59
C MET A 139 -16.68 -15.43 -2.02
N TYR A 140 -15.86 -16.39 -2.46
CA TYR A 140 -16.35 -17.72 -2.89
C TYR A 140 -17.08 -18.46 -1.77
N TRP A 141 -16.50 -18.50 -0.58
CA TRP A 141 -17.07 -19.22 0.57
C TRP A 141 -18.22 -18.47 1.26
N SER A 142 -18.31 -17.15 1.09
CA SER A 142 -19.43 -16.38 1.63
C SER A 142 -20.68 -16.46 0.75
N TYR A 143 -20.54 -16.73 -0.55
CA TYR A 143 -21.64 -16.75 -1.52
C TYR A 143 -21.56 -17.96 -2.46
N PRO A 144 -21.50 -19.18 -1.93
CA PRO A 144 -21.26 -20.38 -2.74
C PRO A 144 -22.38 -20.67 -3.74
N GLU A 145 -23.61 -20.25 -3.47
CA GLU A 145 -24.78 -20.41 -4.35
C GLU A 145 -24.62 -19.62 -5.66
N ILE A 146 -23.99 -18.45 -5.63
CA ILE A 146 -23.74 -17.64 -6.83
C ILE A 146 -22.77 -18.37 -7.74
N PHE A 147 -21.64 -18.83 -7.18
CA PHE A 147 -20.59 -19.47 -7.97
C PHE A 147 -21.02 -20.83 -8.54
N ARG A 148 -21.85 -21.60 -7.82
CA ARG A 148 -22.37 -22.89 -8.30
C ARG A 148 -23.38 -22.74 -9.42
N ASN A 149 -24.18 -21.69 -9.41
CA ASN A 149 -25.30 -21.49 -10.36
C ASN A 149 -24.90 -20.65 -11.58
N ASN A 150 -23.91 -19.80 -11.46
CA ASN A 150 -23.43 -18.93 -12.55
C ASN A 150 -21.90 -18.90 -12.55
N PRO A 151 -21.25 -19.89 -13.16
CA PRO A 151 -19.81 -20.02 -13.13
C PRO A 151 -19.06 -18.98 -13.97
N ARG A 152 -19.75 -18.05 -14.67
CA ARG A 152 -19.09 -17.01 -15.47
C ARG A 152 -18.70 -15.82 -14.62
N VAL A 153 -17.44 -15.41 -14.75
CA VAL A 153 -16.84 -14.25 -14.07
C VAL A 153 -16.25 -13.32 -15.13
N GLU A 154 -16.70 -12.07 -15.15
CA GLU A 154 -16.11 -10.99 -15.95
C GLU A 154 -15.21 -10.16 -15.04
N ALA A 155 -13.90 -10.23 -15.28
CA ALA A 155 -12.90 -9.49 -14.52
C ALA A 155 -12.25 -8.44 -15.42
N ILE A 156 -12.39 -7.18 -15.05
CA ILE A 156 -11.84 -6.05 -15.80
C ILE A 156 -10.87 -5.23 -14.95
N THR A 157 -9.80 -4.73 -15.55
CA THR A 157 -8.80 -3.91 -14.86
C THR A 157 -8.23 -2.83 -15.75
N SER A 158 -7.57 -1.85 -15.13
CA SER A 158 -6.70 -0.90 -15.83
C SER A 158 -5.39 -1.57 -16.27
N MET A 159 -4.63 -0.91 -17.16
CA MET A 159 -3.39 -1.45 -17.72
C MET A 159 -2.15 -1.24 -16.83
N LEU A 160 -2.32 -0.95 -15.56
CA LEU A 160 -1.20 -0.85 -14.63
C LEU A 160 -0.79 -2.25 -14.16
N SER A 161 0.51 -2.56 -14.16
CA SER A 161 1.03 -3.88 -13.78
C SER A 161 0.46 -4.37 -12.46
N ARG A 162 0.44 -3.53 -11.43
CA ARG A 162 -0.10 -3.88 -10.11
C ARG A 162 -1.59 -4.21 -10.09
N THR A 163 -2.40 -3.52 -10.92
CA THR A 163 -3.84 -3.81 -11.00
C THR A 163 -4.11 -5.09 -11.78
N MET A 164 -3.35 -5.32 -12.85
CA MET A 164 -3.42 -6.56 -13.64
C MET A 164 -3.03 -7.76 -12.78
N MET A 165 -1.91 -7.68 -12.05
CA MET A 165 -1.46 -8.74 -11.14
C MET A 165 -2.46 -8.98 -10.00
N SER A 166 -3.07 -7.92 -9.45
CA SER A 166 -4.12 -8.05 -8.43
C SER A 166 -5.34 -8.81 -8.96
N MET A 167 -5.82 -8.44 -10.15
CA MET A 167 -6.93 -9.14 -10.81
C MET A 167 -6.58 -10.59 -11.09
N THR A 168 -5.39 -10.85 -11.65
CA THR A 168 -4.96 -12.23 -11.97
C THR A 168 -4.88 -13.08 -10.71
N SER A 169 -4.28 -12.56 -9.62
CA SER A 169 -4.19 -13.28 -8.34
C SER A 169 -5.57 -13.62 -7.75
N PHE A 170 -6.51 -12.68 -7.88
CA PHE A 170 -7.89 -12.90 -7.47
C PHE A 170 -8.55 -14.00 -8.31
N CYS A 171 -8.42 -13.94 -9.63
CA CYS A 171 -9.01 -14.92 -10.55
C CYS A 171 -8.38 -16.32 -10.41
N GLU A 172 -7.06 -16.39 -10.25
CA GLU A 172 -6.35 -17.64 -9.97
C GLU A 172 -6.90 -18.31 -8.71
N SER A 173 -7.09 -17.54 -7.65
CA SER A 173 -7.62 -18.08 -6.41
C SER A 173 -9.07 -18.54 -6.52
N LEU A 174 -9.91 -17.87 -7.32
CA LEU A 174 -11.25 -18.39 -7.64
C LEU A 174 -11.17 -19.72 -8.40
N MET A 175 -10.26 -19.87 -9.36
CA MET A 175 -10.06 -21.12 -10.09
C MET A 175 -9.51 -22.25 -9.21
N GLU A 176 -8.72 -21.92 -8.19
CA GLU A 176 -8.30 -22.92 -7.18
C GLU A 176 -9.48 -23.47 -6.39
N GLU A 177 -10.51 -22.65 -6.11
CA GLU A 177 -11.73 -23.09 -5.42
C GLU A 177 -12.72 -23.82 -6.32
N ASP A 178 -12.85 -23.41 -7.58
CA ASP A 178 -13.70 -24.08 -8.57
C ASP A 178 -13.15 -23.94 -10.01
N VAL A 179 -12.52 -25.01 -10.48
CA VAL A 179 -11.94 -25.11 -11.84
C VAL A 179 -12.97 -25.01 -12.97
N LYS A 180 -14.28 -25.06 -12.69
CA LYS A 180 -15.35 -24.96 -13.70
C LYS A 180 -15.77 -23.51 -13.96
N LEU A 181 -15.27 -22.55 -13.21
CA LEU A 181 -15.57 -21.14 -13.43
C LEU A 181 -15.06 -20.71 -14.81
N ASP A 182 -15.95 -20.12 -15.60
CA ASP A 182 -15.60 -19.46 -16.86
C ASP A 182 -15.15 -18.02 -16.56
N ILE A 183 -13.84 -17.83 -16.41
CA ILE A 183 -13.28 -16.54 -16.04
C ILE A 183 -12.71 -15.84 -17.26
N HIS A 184 -13.31 -14.72 -17.62
CA HIS A 184 -12.85 -13.83 -18.67
C HIS A 184 -12.14 -12.61 -18.05
N GLN A 185 -10.87 -12.41 -18.40
CA GLN A 185 -10.04 -11.30 -17.90
C GLN A 185 -9.78 -10.29 -19.01
N GLU A 186 -10.01 -9.00 -18.72
CA GLU A 186 -9.77 -7.92 -19.67
C GLU A 186 -8.98 -6.76 -19.04
N ALA A 187 -7.90 -6.34 -19.70
CA ALA A 187 -7.10 -5.17 -19.35
C ALA A 187 -6.91 -4.28 -20.60
N THR A 188 -7.67 -3.22 -20.73
CA THR A 188 -7.66 -2.35 -21.89
C THR A 188 -7.66 -0.88 -21.54
N ILE A 189 -7.27 -0.02 -22.49
CA ILE A 189 -7.38 1.44 -22.36
C ILE A 189 -8.84 1.85 -22.12
N LYS A 190 -9.79 1.16 -22.75
CA LYS A 190 -11.22 1.40 -22.57
C LYS A 190 -11.63 1.29 -21.10
N ASN A 191 -11.02 0.37 -20.35
CA ASN A 191 -11.33 0.13 -18.95
C ASN A 191 -10.69 1.16 -18.00
N ILE A 192 -9.70 1.92 -18.45
CA ILE A 192 -9.08 2.97 -17.62
C ILE A 192 -10.12 4.01 -17.22
N ARG A 193 -11.00 4.40 -18.14
CA ARG A 193 -11.96 5.48 -17.91
C ARG A 193 -12.90 5.21 -16.72
N PRO A 194 -13.61 4.08 -16.63
CA PRO A 194 -14.49 3.79 -15.50
C PRO A 194 -13.75 3.37 -14.22
N LEU A 195 -12.49 2.88 -14.34
CA LEU A 195 -11.75 2.33 -13.21
C LEU A 195 -10.72 3.31 -12.62
N ASN A 196 -10.38 4.39 -13.33
CA ASN A 196 -9.44 5.39 -12.85
C ASN A 196 -10.15 6.72 -12.62
N PRO A 197 -10.46 7.05 -11.36
CA PRO A 197 -11.17 8.29 -11.05
C PRO A 197 -10.43 9.55 -11.49
N PHE A 198 -9.09 9.52 -11.54
CA PHE A 198 -8.31 10.67 -12.02
C PHE A 198 -8.50 10.95 -13.52
N THR A 199 -8.73 9.93 -14.32
CA THR A 199 -9.02 10.10 -15.76
C THR A 199 -10.41 10.70 -15.93
N VAL A 200 -11.40 10.21 -15.20
CA VAL A 200 -12.76 10.74 -15.24
C VAL A 200 -12.80 12.21 -14.79
N GLN A 201 -12.11 12.53 -13.70
CA GLN A 201 -11.99 13.91 -13.23
C GLN A 201 -11.38 14.84 -14.28
N SER A 202 -10.34 14.40 -15.01
CA SER A 202 -9.71 15.22 -16.02
C SER A 202 -10.62 15.54 -17.21
N GLU A 203 -11.65 14.73 -17.45
CA GLU A 203 -12.62 14.92 -18.53
C GLU A 203 -13.88 15.69 -18.11
N LEU A 204 -14.34 15.48 -16.88
CA LEU A 204 -15.59 16.06 -16.36
C LEU A 204 -15.39 17.42 -15.72
N VAL A 205 -14.18 17.73 -15.26
CA VAL A 205 -13.87 18.98 -14.59
C VAL A 205 -13.40 20.01 -15.63
N PRO A 206 -14.01 21.20 -15.70
CA PRO A 206 -13.55 22.30 -16.53
C PRO A 206 -12.07 22.61 -16.29
N GLU A 207 -11.34 23.02 -17.35
CA GLU A 207 -9.88 23.21 -17.28
C GLU A 207 -9.47 24.25 -16.24
N ASP A 208 -10.24 25.31 -16.10
CA ASP A 208 -10.05 26.38 -15.11
C ASP A 208 -10.32 25.93 -13.67
N GLU A 209 -11.07 24.84 -13.47
CA GLU A 209 -11.38 24.26 -12.17
C GLU A 209 -10.42 23.12 -11.78
N LYS A 210 -9.67 22.54 -12.70
CA LYS A 210 -8.69 21.47 -12.42
C LYS A 210 -7.68 21.85 -11.33
N ARG A 211 -7.32 23.13 -11.25
CA ARG A 211 -6.44 23.67 -10.21
C ARG A 211 -6.96 23.49 -8.77
N TYR A 212 -8.28 23.30 -8.60
CA TYR A 212 -8.88 23.13 -7.27
C TYR A 212 -8.85 21.69 -6.77
N ILE A 213 -8.49 20.74 -7.62
CA ILE A 213 -8.60 19.32 -7.34
C ILE A 213 -7.35 18.79 -6.63
N LYS A 214 -6.16 19.21 -7.06
CA LYS A 214 -4.91 18.65 -6.59
C LYS A 214 -3.79 19.69 -6.58
N GLY A 215 -2.96 19.62 -5.55
CA GLY A 215 -1.78 20.45 -5.41
C GLY A 215 -1.95 21.61 -4.45
N THR A 216 -0.96 22.49 -4.42
CA THR A 216 -0.87 23.59 -3.46
C THR A 216 -1.70 24.83 -3.83
N ASN A 217 -2.34 24.82 -4.99
CA ASN A 217 -3.19 25.93 -5.47
C ASN A 217 -4.69 25.65 -5.25
N THR A 218 -5.02 24.64 -4.45
CA THR A 218 -6.41 24.32 -4.11
C THR A 218 -6.96 25.32 -3.08
N LEU A 219 -8.30 25.51 -3.07
CA LEU A 219 -8.96 26.39 -2.11
C LEU A 219 -8.75 25.96 -0.65
N TRP A 220 -8.51 24.69 -0.41
CA TRP A 220 -8.35 24.13 0.93
C TRP A 220 -6.88 24.04 1.38
N TRP A 221 -5.91 24.30 0.49
CA TRP A 221 -4.50 24.04 0.80
C TRP A 221 -3.97 24.93 1.94
N GLU A 222 -4.34 26.19 1.99
CA GLU A 222 -3.88 27.11 3.03
C GLU A 222 -4.34 26.64 4.41
N SER A 223 -5.63 26.39 4.58
CA SER A 223 -6.20 25.87 5.83
C SER A 223 -5.64 24.51 6.22
N PHE A 224 -5.41 23.63 5.24
CA PHE A 224 -4.77 22.35 5.48
C PHE A 224 -3.30 22.50 5.89
N SER A 225 -2.58 23.39 5.25
CA SER A 225 -1.18 23.69 5.61
C SER A 225 -1.07 24.21 7.04
N GLU A 226 -1.95 25.10 7.43
CA GLU A 226 -2.03 25.60 8.81
C GLU A 226 -2.37 24.47 9.79
N PHE A 227 -3.38 23.66 9.48
CA PHE A 227 -3.74 22.47 10.28
C PHE A 227 -2.55 21.54 10.45
N MET A 228 -1.84 21.20 9.38
CA MET A 228 -0.68 20.34 9.40
C MET A 228 0.45 20.89 10.28
N HIS A 229 0.77 22.19 10.16
CA HIS A 229 1.79 22.84 10.99
C HIS A 229 1.40 22.93 12.47
N ASN A 230 0.11 23.03 12.76
CA ASN A 230 -0.39 23.05 14.13
C ASN A 230 -0.47 21.64 14.76
N THR A 231 -0.62 20.61 13.96
CA THR A 231 -0.80 19.22 14.41
C THR A 231 0.52 18.46 14.53
N ILE A 232 1.42 18.62 13.54
CA ILE A 232 2.70 17.89 13.53
C ILE A 232 3.77 18.74 14.21
N ARG A 233 4.37 18.21 15.26
CA ARG A 233 5.52 18.81 15.97
C ARG A 233 6.79 18.07 15.57
N THR A 234 7.77 18.78 15.08
CA THR A 234 8.99 18.18 14.52
C THR A 234 10.19 18.25 15.46
N GLU A 235 10.14 19.10 16.48
CA GLU A 235 11.29 19.43 17.33
C GLU A 235 11.85 18.20 18.04
N ASP A 236 11.00 17.44 18.73
CA ASP A 236 11.41 16.25 19.48
C ASP A 236 11.80 15.10 18.55
N PHE A 237 11.10 14.94 17.41
CA PHE A 237 11.46 13.98 16.39
C PHE A 237 12.86 14.28 15.82
N ILE A 238 13.13 15.53 15.45
CA ILE A 238 14.45 15.94 14.93
C ILE A 238 15.55 15.73 15.99
N ALA A 239 15.31 16.10 17.24
CA ALA A 239 16.28 15.88 18.33
C ALA A 239 16.54 14.40 18.62
N ARG A 240 15.58 13.52 18.30
CA ARG A 240 15.72 12.06 18.41
C ARG A 240 16.59 11.45 17.31
N ILE A 241 16.55 12.03 16.11
CA ILE A 241 17.27 11.51 14.94
C ILE A 241 18.64 12.17 14.77
N PHE A 242 18.73 13.51 14.98
CA PHE A 242 19.94 14.30 14.75
C PHE A 242 20.51 14.84 16.06
N THR A 243 21.83 14.91 16.15
CA THR A 243 22.54 15.49 17.30
C THR A 243 22.48 17.02 17.35
N ASP A 244 22.08 17.65 16.23
CA ASP A 244 22.07 19.09 16.06
C ASP A 244 20.89 19.50 15.17
N SER A 245 19.91 20.21 15.75
CA SER A 245 18.71 20.66 15.05
C SER A 245 18.99 21.74 13.99
N ALA A 246 20.00 22.58 14.19
CA ALA A 246 20.39 23.57 13.20
C ALA A 246 21.05 22.90 11.98
N TYR A 247 21.85 21.86 12.21
CA TYR A 247 22.37 21.03 11.13
C TYR A 247 21.22 20.36 10.37
N ALA A 248 20.26 19.73 11.06
CA ALA A 248 19.12 19.07 10.44
C ALA A 248 18.35 20.05 9.51
N ALA A 249 18.08 21.26 9.98
CA ALA A 249 17.40 22.31 9.19
C ALA A 249 18.24 22.77 7.98
N SER A 250 19.55 22.58 7.99
CA SER A 250 20.43 22.92 6.85
C SER A 250 20.43 21.86 5.74
N VAL A 251 20.15 20.59 6.06
CA VAL A 251 20.20 19.45 5.12
C VAL A 251 18.82 18.99 4.67
N CYS A 252 17.76 19.30 5.41
CA CYS A 252 16.40 18.95 5.04
C CYS A 252 15.35 19.93 5.59
N ASN A 253 14.14 19.89 5.04
CA ASN A 253 12.98 20.48 5.69
C ASN A 253 12.48 19.48 6.75
N PRO A 254 12.46 19.81 8.06
CA PRO A 254 12.12 18.90 9.14
C PRO A 254 10.75 18.24 8.98
N LEU A 255 9.73 19.01 8.61
CA LEU A 255 8.38 18.50 8.43
C LEU A 255 8.28 17.54 7.23
N LYS A 256 8.92 17.90 6.10
CA LYS A 256 8.98 17.02 4.95
C LYS A 256 9.71 15.71 5.29
N PHE A 257 10.86 15.80 5.94
CA PHE A 257 11.66 14.63 6.32
C PHE A 257 10.89 13.70 7.25
N MET A 258 10.25 14.23 8.29
CA MET A 258 9.43 13.44 9.22
C MET A 258 8.29 12.71 8.51
N ARG A 259 7.58 13.40 7.62
CA ARG A 259 6.48 12.81 6.83
C ARG A 259 6.98 11.76 5.85
N ASP A 260 8.07 12.02 5.16
CA ASP A 260 8.62 11.10 4.16
C ASP A 260 9.16 9.83 4.85
N LEU A 261 9.83 9.95 6.00
CA LEU A 261 10.26 8.79 6.79
C LEU A 261 9.06 7.98 7.31
N TYR A 262 7.99 8.64 7.76
CA TYR A 262 6.75 7.97 8.13
C TYR A 262 6.16 7.18 6.95
N TYR A 263 6.08 7.78 5.76
CA TYR A 263 5.61 7.08 4.56
C TYR A 263 6.45 5.87 4.22
N VAL A 264 7.76 5.97 4.31
CA VAL A 264 8.67 4.83 4.10
C VAL A 264 8.40 3.74 5.13
N ALA A 265 8.32 4.11 6.40
CA ALA A 265 8.11 3.19 7.50
C ALA A 265 6.78 2.40 7.35
N VAL A 266 5.67 3.08 7.03
CA VAL A 266 4.37 2.40 6.81
C VAL A 266 4.34 1.55 5.54
N HIS A 267 5.13 1.89 4.51
CA HIS A 267 5.23 1.08 3.31
C HIS A 267 5.92 -0.27 3.56
N PHE A 268 6.86 -0.34 4.48
CA PHE A 268 7.57 -1.59 4.77
C PHE A 268 6.63 -2.71 5.19
N HIS A 269 5.54 -2.40 5.90
CA HIS A 269 4.53 -3.38 6.27
C HIS A 269 3.82 -4.04 5.08
N GLY A 270 3.70 -3.32 3.98
CA GLY A 270 3.05 -3.80 2.76
C GLY A 270 4.01 -4.36 1.73
N THR A 271 5.31 -4.43 2.01
CA THR A 271 6.34 -4.96 1.11
C THR A 271 6.88 -6.29 1.58
N ASP A 272 7.73 -6.90 0.76
CA ASP A 272 8.39 -8.18 1.09
C ASP A 272 9.50 -8.01 2.16
N GLN A 273 9.77 -6.78 2.59
CA GLN A 273 10.72 -6.39 3.64
C GLN A 273 10.01 -6.08 4.97
N CYS A 274 8.87 -6.69 5.23
CA CYS A 274 8.06 -6.45 6.42
C CYS A 274 8.75 -6.81 7.76
N ASP A 275 9.88 -7.52 7.72
CA ASP A 275 10.69 -7.84 8.91
C ASP A 275 11.49 -6.63 9.43
N VAL A 276 11.65 -5.59 8.62
CA VAL A 276 12.34 -4.36 9.01
C VAL A 276 11.32 -3.32 9.47
N SER A 277 11.52 -2.80 10.67
CA SER A 277 10.69 -1.73 11.25
C SER A 277 11.52 -0.45 11.44
N LEU A 278 10.93 0.68 11.13
CA LEU A 278 11.42 2.02 11.45
C LEU A 278 10.46 2.75 12.42
N ALA A 279 9.55 2.02 13.04
CA ALA A 279 8.52 2.59 13.91
C ALA A 279 9.10 3.26 15.16
N ASP A 280 10.23 2.76 15.66
CA ASP A 280 10.95 3.30 16.82
C ASP A 280 11.53 4.72 16.60
N ALA A 281 11.54 5.20 15.35
CA ALA A 281 11.85 6.60 15.06
C ALA A 281 10.77 7.58 15.55
N PHE A 282 9.56 7.10 15.84
CA PHE A 282 8.39 7.91 16.16
C PHE A 282 7.80 7.57 17.52
N THR A 283 7.14 8.55 18.15
CA THR A 283 6.20 8.28 19.24
C THR A 283 4.81 7.97 18.70
N GLU A 284 3.94 7.41 19.54
CA GLU A 284 2.54 7.13 19.16
C GLU A 284 1.79 8.41 18.81
N GLU A 285 2.01 9.49 19.56
CA GLU A 285 1.39 10.80 19.32
C GLU A 285 1.82 11.37 17.96
N GLU A 286 3.09 11.21 17.59
CA GLU A 286 3.61 11.66 16.31
C GLU A 286 3.02 10.86 15.15
N ILE A 287 2.94 9.53 15.28
CA ILE A 287 2.32 8.66 14.27
C ILE A 287 0.84 9.05 14.08
N LYS A 288 0.12 9.27 15.17
CA LYS A 288 -1.27 9.69 15.14
C LYS A 288 -1.45 11.05 14.47
N ALA A 289 -0.61 12.03 14.80
CA ALA A 289 -0.63 13.36 14.19
C ALA A 289 -0.39 13.31 12.68
N LEU A 290 0.59 12.49 12.23
CA LEU A 290 0.88 12.27 10.82
C LEU A 290 -0.30 11.61 10.09
N TRP A 291 -0.90 10.58 10.69
CA TRP A 291 -2.09 9.90 10.17
C TRP A 291 -3.32 10.83 10.10
N GLU A 292 -3.56 11.67 11.13
CA GLU A 292 -4.66 12.65 11.12
C GLU A 292 -4.50 13.64 9.97
N CYS A 293 -3.29 14.12 9.71
CA CYS A 293 -3.01 15.01 8.59
C CYS A 293 -3.23 14.32 7.23
N ASP A 294 -2.82 13.07 7.09
CA ASP A 294 -3.06 12.31 5.85
C ASP A 294 -4.56 12.09 5.61
N ASN A 295 -5.31 11.72 6.63
CA ASN A 295 -6.76 11.55 6.52
C ASN A 295 -7.46 12.87 6.17
N ALA A 296 -7.08 13.98 6.80
CA ALA A 296 -7.60 15.30 6.46
C ALA A 296 -7.33 15.64 4.99
N LYS A 297 -6.09 15.38 4.50
CA LYS A 297 -5.74 15.57 3.10
C LYS A 297 -6.61 14.74 2.16
N TYR A 298 -6.75 13.43 2.43
CA TYR A 298 -7.60 12.57 1.62
C TYR A 298 -9.07 12.99 1.64
N TYR A 299 -9.58 13.42 2.79
CA TYR A 299 -10.92 13.95 2.89
C TYR A 299 -11.11 15.20 2.03
N MET A 300 -10.15 16.13 2.07
CA MET A 300 -10.20 17.37 1.28
C MET A 300 -10.03 17.09 -0.23
N GLU A 301 -9.21 16.12 -0.59
CA GLU A 301 -8.98 15.76 -1.99
C GLU A 301 -10.12 14.92 -2.61
N ARG A 302 -10.83 14.12 -1.81
CA ARG A 302 -11.70 13.04 -2.34
C ARG A 302 -13.03 12.92 -1.64
N GLY A 303 -13.21 13.55 -0.50
CA GLY A 303 -14.44 13.54 0.27
C GLY A 303 -15.44 14.60 -0.23
N PRO A 304 -16.65 14.61 0.34
CA PRO A 304 -17.70 15.58 0.01
C PRO A 304 -17.42 17.00 0.55
N GLY A 305 -16.18 17.31 0.90
CA GLY A 305 -15.74 18.51 1.57
C GLY A 305 -16.09 19.84 0.87
N ILE A 306 -15.37 20.88 1.21
CA ILE A 306 -15.59 22.27 0.75
C ILE A 306 -15.43 22.44 -0.77
N ASN A 307 -14.92 21.42 -1.46
CA ASN A 307 -14.66 21.52 -2.88
C ASN A 307 -15.93 21.24 -3.70
N PRO A 308 -16.57 22.26 -4.31
CA PRO A 308 -17.79 22.09 -5.10
C PRO A 308 -17.59 21.26 -6.37
N VAL A 309 -16.34 20.95 -6.72
CA VAL A 309 -15.96 20.20 -7.94
C VAL A 309 -16.00 18.70 -7.73
N TYR A 310 -16.18 18.23 -6.48
CA TYR A 310 -16.36 16.82 -6.16
C TYR A 310 -17.77 16.54 -5.67
N PRO A 311 -18.74 16.32 -6.54
CA PRO A 311 -19.96 15.67 -6.09
C PRO A 311 -19.58 14.27 -5.62
N SER A 312 -19.99 13.94 -4.39
CA SER A 312 -19.87 12.58 -3.81
C SER A 312 -20.40 11.47 -4.73
N GLU A 313 -21.23 11.83 -5.67
CA GLU A 313 -21.82 11.00 -6.72
C GLU A 313 -20.81 10.45 -7.75
N GLN A 314 -19.58 10.98 -7.81
CA GLN A 314 -18.55 10.48 -8.74
C GLN A 314 -17.76 9.25 -8.18
N TYR A 315 -17.93 8.95 -6.89
CA TYR A 315 -17.23 7.87 -6.20
C TYR A 315 -18.18 6.84 -5.58
N GLY A 316 -19.49 7.01 -5.76
CA GLY A 316 -20.49 6.08 -5.28
C GLY A 316 -20.74 4.90 -6.21
#